data_cc701bc79e286513ecc57197b4918b5a
#
_entry.id   cc701bc79e286513ecc57197b4918b5a
#
_cell.length_a   1.000
_cell.length_b   1.000
_cell.length_c   1.000
_cell.angle_alpha   90.00
_cell.angle_beta   90.00
_cell.angle_gamma   90.00
#
_symmetry.space_group_name_H-M   'P 1'
#
loop_
_entity.id
_entity.type
_entity.pdbx_description
1 polymer ?
#
loop_
_entity_poly.entity_id
_entity_poly.type
_entity_poly.pdbx_seq_one_letter_code
_entity_poly.pdbx_strand_id
1 'polypeptide(L)'
;MSARAGVVYLVGAGPGDPGLVTARALELVAAADVVLHDRLIPAQILDGARADAELIYVGKQPGGAGVSQEEIESLMVERARGGRSVVRLKGGDPFVFGRGGEEAEVLADAGVEFEVVPGVTAGVAAPAYAGIPVTHRDDASAVAFVTGHEDPDKDATMLDWEALARFPGTLVLYMGVRNLPLIAERLRAGGRDPGEPAAAIERGT
;
A
#
# COMPACT_ATOMS: atom_id res chain seq x y z
N MET A 1 -14.65 -18.61 -2.02
CA MET A 1 -15.49 -18.05 -3.11
C MET A 1 -14.58 -17.77 -4.30
N SER A 2 -14.91 -18.23 -5.51
CA SER A 2 -14.11 -18.05 -6.73
C SER A 2 -14.13 -16.58 -7.19
N ALA A 3 -13.10 -16.16 -7.93
CA ALA A 3 -13.11 -14.88 -8.63
C ALA A 3 -14.24 -14.86 -9.68
N ARG A 4 -14.98 -13.75 -9.74
CA ARG A 4 -16.14 -13.60 -10.64
C ARG A 4 -15.73 -12.89 -11.93
N ALA A 5 -16.24 -13.34 -13.06
CA ALA A 5 -16.04 -12.68 -14.35
C ALA A 5 -16.57 -11.23 -14.33
N GLY A 6 -15.81 -10.31 -14.92
CA GLY A 6 -16.15 -8.88 -14.99
C GLY A 6 -15.95 -8.10 -13.70
N VAL A 7 -15.35 -8.69 -12.67
CA VAL A 7 -15.08 -8.06 -11.37
C VAL A 7 -13.59 -7.78 -11.21
N VAL A 8 -13.26 -6.61 -10.66
CA VAL A 8 -11.90 -6.25 -10.25
C VAL A 8 -11.77 -6.40 -8.73
N TYR A 9 -10.70 -7.05 -8.29
CA TYR A 9 -10.35 -7.22 -6.89
C TYR A 9 -9.10 -6.38 -6.58
N LEU A 10 -9.23 -5.35 -5.75
CA LEU A 10 -8.10 -4.57 -5.23
C LEU A 10 -7.59 -5.28 -3.98
N VAL A 11 -6.47 -5.98 -4.12
CA VAL A 11 -6.01 -6.98 -3.13
C VAL A 11 -4.70 -6.57 -2.49
N GLY A 12 -4.66 -6.54 -1.16
CA GLY A 12 -3.43 -6.37 -0.39
C GLY A 12 -2.65 -7.68 -0.30
N ALA A 13 -1.39 -7.62 -0.72
CA ALA A 13 -0.44 -8.75 -0.66
C ALA A 13 0.35 -8.81 0.66
N GLY A 14 0.04 -7.92 1.60
CA GLY A 14 0.83 -7.82 2.82
C GLY A 14 2.18 -7.11 2.62
N PRO A 15 3.00 -7.04 3.68
CA PRO A 15 4.16 -6.16 3.74
C PRO A 15 5.43 -6.72 3.10
N GLY A 16 5.44 -7.99 2.69
CA GLY A 16 6.61 -8.65 2.08
C GLY A 16 6.73 -10.12 2.49
N ASP A 17 6.46 -10.47 3.75
CA ASP A 17 6.41 -11.86 4.21
C ASP A 17 5.21 -12.60 3.59
N PRO A 18 5.42 -13.69 2.83
CA PRO A 18 4.33 -14.51 2.29
C PRO A 18 3.40 -15.08 3.37
N GLY A 19 3.89 -15.27 4.60
CA GLY A 19 3.09 -15.70 5.75
C GLY A 19 2.06 -14.68 6.24
N LEU A 20 2.16 -13.43 5.80
CA LEU A 20 1.23 -12.34 6.14
C LEU A 20 0.21 -12.04 5.02
N VAL A 21 0.17 -12.87 4.01
CA VAL A 21 -0.87 -12.77 2.95
C VAL A 21 -2.17 -13.35 3.48
N THR A 22 -3.27 -12.66 3.25
CA THR A 22 -4.57 -13.17 3.68
C THR A 22 -5.00 -14.38 2.85
N ALA A 23 -5.72 -15.32 3.48
CA ALA A 23 -6.27 -16.48 2.75
C ALA A 23 -7.12 -16.04 1.56
N ARG A 24 -7.90 -14.95 1.71
CA ARG A 24 -8.71 -14.40 0.63
C ARG A 24 -7.88 -13.90 -0.55
N ALA A 25 -6.75 -13.26 -0.29
CA ALA A 25 -5.83 -12.83 -1.35
C ALA A 25 -5.28 -14.02 -2.15
N LEU A 26 -4.85 -15.08 -1.47
CA LEU A 26 -4.35 -16.31 -2.11
C LEU A 26 -5.43 -17.01 -2.95
N GLU A 27 -6.66 -17.13 -2.41
CA GLU A 27 -7.79 -17.68 -3.16
C GLU A 27 -8.08 -16.93 -4.46
N LEU A 28 -8.04 -15.58 -4.41
CA LEU A 28 -8.31 -14.75 -5.57
C LEU A 28 -7.20 -14.82 -6.61
N VAL A 29 -5.92 -14.80 -6.19
CA VAL A 29 -4.78 -14.97 -7.10
C VAL A 29 -4.85 -16.33 -7.80
N ALA A 30 -5.20 -17.39 -7.07
CA ALA A 30 -5.33 -18.74 -7.63
C ALA A 30 -6.51 -18.92 -8.59
N ALA A 31 -7.51 -18.01 -8.55
CA ALA A 31 -8.74 -18.14 -9.34
C ALA A 31 -8.87 -17.11 -10.47
N ALA A 32 -8.10 -16.03 -10.43
CA ALA A 32 -8.23 -14.90 -11.36
C ALA A 32 -7.75 -15.25 -12.78
N ASP A 33 -8.38 -14.60 -13.77
CA ASP A 33 -7.95 -14.67 -15.18
C ASP A 33 -6.79 -13.72 -15.47
N VAL A 34 -6.71 -12.60 -14.73
CA VAL A 34 -5.70 -11.56 -14.89
C VAL A 34 -5.19 -11.12 -13.53
N VAL A 35 -3.87 -11.01 -13.37
CA VAL A 35 -3.23 -10.46 -12.16
C VAL A 35 -2.30 -9.32 -12.55
N LEU A 36 -2.67 -8.08 -12.19
CA LEU A 36 -1.79 -6.92 -12.29
C LEU A 36 -1.03 -6.77 -10.97
N HIS A 37 0.31 -6.75 -11.02
CA HIS A 37 1.10 -6.74 -9.79
C HIS A 37 2.26 -5.75 -9.81
N ASP A 38 2.58 -5.22 -8.61
CA ASP A 38 3.68 -4.29 -8.38
C ASP A 38 5.00 -5.01 -8.13
N ARG A 39 6.09 -4.23 -8.08
CA ARG A 39 7.46 -4.71 -7.81
C ARG A 39 7.64 -5.33 -6.42
N LEU A 40 6.86 -4.88 -5.43
CA LEU A 40 7.01 -5.31 -4.03
C LEU A 40 6.31 -6.63 -3.71
N ILE A 41 5.73 -7.29 -4.71
CA ILE A 41 5.03 -8.56 -4.52
C ILE A 41 6.03 -9.71 -4.52
N PRO A 42 6.11 -10.53 -3.47
CA PRO A 42 6.93 -11.74 -3.48
C PRO A 42 6.51 -12.71 -4.58
N ALA A 43 7.48 -13.28 -5.30
CA ALA A 43 7.23 -14.21 -6.41
C ALA A 43 6.38 -15.42 -5.96
N GLN A 44 6.57 -15.88 -4.73
CA GLN A 44 5.83 -17.01 -4.14
C GLN A 44 4.30 -16.81 -4.14
N ILE A 45 3.83 -15.55 -4.10
CA ILE A 45 2.39 -15.26 -4.16
C ILE A 45 1.88 -15.48 -5.59
N LEU A 46 2.68 -15.10 -6.59
CA LEU A 46 2.34 -15.24 -8.00
C LEU A 46 2.42 -16.69 -8.47
N ASP A 47 3.27 -17.52 -7.85
CA ASP A 47 3.38 -18.95 -8.13
C ASP A 47 2.06 -19.71 -7.90
N GLY A 48 1.17 -19.15 -7.07
CA GLY A 48 -0.17 -19.67 -6.84
C GLY A 48 -1.18 -19.36 -7.94
N ALA A 49 -0.86 -18.52 -8.92
CA ALA A 49 -1.77 -18.18 -10.01
C ALA A 49 -1.98 -19.37 -10.96
N ARG A 50 -3.13 -19.38 -11.64
CA ARG A 50 -3.42 -20.39 -12.68
C ARG A 50 -2.38 -20.33 -13.79
N ALA A 51 -2.05 -21.47 -14.38
CA ALA A 51 -1.09 -21.56 -15.47
C ALA A 51 -1.50 -20.77 -16.75
N ASP A 52 -2.80 -20.53 -16.92
CA ASP A 52 -3.38 -19.75 -18.02
C ASP A 52 -3.77 -18.33 -17.64
N ALA A 53 -3.45 -17.89 -16.40
CA ALA A 53 -3.65 -16.51 -15.97
C ALA A 53 -2.68 -15.54 -16.68
N GLU A 54 -3.20 -14.40 -17.07
CA GLU A 54 -2.39 -13.29 -17.60
C GLU A 54 -1.74 -12.54 -16.45
N LEU A 55 -0.42 -12.68 -16.25
CA LEU A 55 0.34 -11.92 -15.24
C LEU A 55 0.91 -10.65 -15.87
N ILE A 56 0.49 -9.49 -15.39
CA ILE A 56 0.90 -8.17 -15.90
C ILE A 56 1.70 -7.44 -14.83
N TYR A 57 2.98 -7.21 -15.08
CA TYR A 57 3.82 -6.38 -14.23
C TYR A 57 3.55 -4.90 -14.52
N VAL A 58 3.10 -4.16 -13.51
CA VAL A 58 2.80 -2.72 -13.62
C VAL A 58 3.69 -1.85 -12.73
N GLY A 59 4.68 -2.42 -12.07
CA GLY A 59 5.63 -1.69 -11.23
C GLY A 59 6.61 -0.83 -12.02
N LYS A 60 7.15 0.22 -11.39
CA LYS A 60 8.22 1.03 -11.99
C LYS A 60 9.50 0.20 -12.10
N GLN A 61 10.07 0.12 -13.30
CA GLN A 61 11.38 -0.50 -13.50
C GLN A 61 12.49 0.48 -13.10
N PRO A 62 13.62 0.00 -12.53
CA PRO A 62 14.77 0.86 -12.28
C PRO A 62 15.27 1.45 -13.60
N GLY A 63 15.24 2.79 -13.72
CA GLY A 63 15.74 3.51 -14.90
C GLY A 63 14.83 3.53 -16.14
N GLY A 64 13.61 2.97 -16.06
CA GLY A 64 12.62 2.96 -17.15
C GLY A 64 11.39 3.80 -16.86
N ALA A 65 10.66 4.19 -17.91
CA ALA A 65 9.30 4.68 -17.77
C ALA A 65 8.44 3.54 -17.22
N GLY A 66 7.91 3.69 -16.00
CA GLY A 66 6.92 2.75 -15.46
C GLY A 66 5.58 2.91 -16.19
N VAL A 67 4.71 1.93 -16.05
CA VAL A 67 3.30 2.05 -16.45
C VAL A 67 2.69 3.20 -15.64
N SER A 68 2.02 4.14 -16.31
CA SER A 68 1.34 5.25 -15.63
C SER A 68 0.14 4.75 -14.84
N GLN A 69 -0.36 5.56 -13.91
CA GLN A 69 -1.53 5.17 -13.13
C GLN A 69 -2.76 5.04 -14.04
N GLU A 70 -2.91 5.96 -14.99
CA GLU A 70 -3.99 5.96 -15.98
C GLU A 70 -3.97 4.70 -16.87
N GLU A 71 -2.77 4.22 -17.23
CA GLU A 71 -2.61 2.97 -17.97
C GLU A 71 -3.01 1.75 -17.14
N ILE A 72 -2.65 1.73 -15.84
CA ILE A 72 -3.06 0.65 -14.91
C ILE A 72 -4.58 0.60 -14.78
N GLU A 73 -5.20 1.75 -14.56
CA GLU A 73 -6.64 1.92 -14.43
C GLU A 73 -7.37 1.49 -15.72
N SER A 74 -6.86 1.92 -16.86
CA SER A 74 -7.40 1.53 -18.17
C SER A 74 -7.32 0.03 -18.40
N LEU A 75 -6.20 -0.62 -18.04
CA LEU A 75 -6.04 -2.08 -18.13
C LEU A 75 -7.05 -2.83 -17.27
N MET A 76 -7.27 -2.39 -16.04
CA MET A 76 -8.27 -3.02 -15.15
C MET A 76 -9.67 -2.95 -15.75
N VAL A 77 -10.07 -1.76 -16.21
CA VAL A 77 -11.40 -1.54 -16.83
C VAL A 77 -11.55 -2.36 -18.11
N GLU A 78 -10.55 -2.35 -18.99
CA GLU A 78 -10.57 -3.10 -20.25
C GLU A 78 -10.74 -4.61 -20.03
N ARG A 79 -9.93 -5.19 -19.15
CA ARG A 79 -9.96 -6.63 -18.85
C ARG A 79 -11.28 -7.05 -18.21
N ALA A 80 -11.79 -6.25 -17.26
CA ALA A 80 -13.09 -6.54 -16.61
C ALA A 80 -14.26 -6.43 -17.59
N ARG A 81 -14.29 -5.39 -18.44
CA ARG A 81 -15.31 -5.27 -19.51
C ARG A 81 -15.23 -6.39 -20.55
N GLY A 82 -14.05 -6.96 -20.75
CA GLY A 82 -13.86 -8.18 -21.55
C GLY A 82 -14.36 -9.47 -20.88
N GLY A 83 -15.02 -9.36 -19.72
CA GLY A 83 -15.58 -10.50 -18.96
C GLY A 83 -14.54 -11.28 -18.16
N ARG A 84 -13.33 -10.74 -17.97
CA ARG A 84 -12.26 -11.37 -17.18
C ARG A 84 -12.39 -11.00 -15.70
N SER A 85 -12.05 -11.92 -14.81
CA SER A 85 -11.82 -11.62 -13.40
C SER A 85 -10.41 -11.04 -13.24
N VAL A 86 -10.29 -9.88 -12.58
CA VAL A 86 -9.03 -9.13 -12.49
C VAL A 86 -8.63 -8.98 -11.04
N VAL A 87 -7.42 -9.38 -10.69
CA VAL A 87 -6.78 -9.07 -9.41
C VAL A 87 -5.75 -7.97 -9.62
N ARG A 88 -5.93 -6.84 -8.95
CA ARG A 88 -4.91 -5.81 -8.78
C ARG A 88 -4.20 -6.06 -7.46
N LEU A 89 -3.04 -6.71 -7.50
CA LEU A 89 -2.27 -7.12 -6.33
C LEU A 89 -1.27 -6.02 -5.92
N LYS A 90 -1.43 -5.48 -4.73
CA LYS A 90 -0.71 -4.31 -4.19
C LYS A 90 0.06 -4.67 -2.94
N GLY A 91 1.28 -4.15 -2.78
CA GLY A 91 2.03 -4.32 -1.53
C GLY A 91 1.32 -3.68 -0.34
N GLY A 92 1.39 -4.32 0.82
CA GLY A 92 0.69 -3.87 2.03
C GLY A 92 -0.82 -3.98 1.92
N ASP A 93 -1.49 -2.87 2.16
CA ASP A 93 -2.94 -2.69 2.06
C ASP A 93 -3.28 -1.75 0.90
N PRO A 94 -4.32 -2.02 0.08
CA PRO A 94 -4.66 -1.19 -1.07
C PRO A 94 -4.97 0.27 -0.72
N PHE A 95 -5.56 0.52 0.44
CA PHE A 95 -6.04 1.84 0.87
C PHE A 95 -5.09 2.59 1.81
N VAL A 96 -3.94 1.98 2.17
CA VAL A 96 -2.92 2.65 2.97
C VAL A 96 -1.74 3.06 2.10
N PHE A 97 -1.74 4.30 1.62
CA PHE A 97 -0.73 4.88 0.70
C PHE A 97 -0.47 4.06 -0.57
N GLY A 98 -1.48 3.26 -0.98
CA GLY A 98 -1.41 2.36 -2.12
C GLY A 98 -2.15 2.88 -3.37
N ARG A 99 -2.74 4.08 -3.36
CA ARG A 99 -3.57 4.66 -4.43
C ARG A 99 -4.82 3.82 -4.78
N GLY A 100 -5.18 2.84 -3.93
CA GLY A 100 -6.36 2.00 -4.17
C GLY A 100 -7.67 2.78 -4.19
N GLY A 101 -7.74 3.94 -3.49
CA GLY A 101 -8.89 4.85 -3.56
C GLY A 101 -9.09 5.41 -4.96
N GLU A 102 -8.03 5.90 -5.60
CA GLU A 102 -8.05 6.41 -6.98
C GLU A 102 -8.49 5.29 -7.96
N GLU A 103 -7.91 4.09 -7.83
CA GLU A 103 -8.30 2.92 -8.64
C GLU A 103 -9.78 2.55 -8.45
N ALA A 104 -10.30 2.61 -7.20
CA ALA A 104 -11.71 2.34 -6.91
C ALA A 104 -12.66 3.39 -7.50
N GLU A 105 -12.30 4.67 -7.47
CA GLU A 105 -13.05 5.77 -8.09
C GLU A 105 -13.19 5.56 -9.59
N VAL A 106 -12.09 5.26 -10.29
CA VAL A 106 -12.09 5.00 -11.74
C VAL A 106 -12.96 3.79 -12.10
N LEU A 107 -12.90 2.71 -11.30
CA LEU A 107 -13.74 1.53 -11.51
C LEU A 107 -15.23 1.84 -11.32
N ALA A 108 -15.57 2.63 -10.29
CA ALA A 108 -16.94 3.07 -10.03
C ALA A 108 -17.48 3.93 -11.18
N ASP A 109 -16.70 4.92 -11.65
CA ASP A 109 -17.06 5.80 -12.77
C ASP A 109 -17.21 5.02 -14.09
N ALA A 110 -16.42 3.96 -14.27
CA ALA A 110 -16.51 3.06 -15.42
C ALA A 110 -17.69 2.07 -15.33
N GLY A 111 -18.42 2.02 -14.21
CA GLY A 111 -19.50 1.05 -13.95
C GLY A 111 -18.99 -0.40 -13.85
N VAL A 112 -17.73 -0.59 -13.42
CA VAL A 112 -17.12 -1.90 -13.22
C VAL A 112 -17.28 -2.29 -11.74
N GLU A 113 -17.83 -3.50 -11.50
CA GLU A 113 -17.94 -4.03 -10.15
C GLU A 113 -16.55 -4.31 -9.56
N PHE A 114 -16.32 -3.91 -8.31
CA PHE A 114 -15.07 -4.22 -7.63
C PHE A 114 -15.26 -4.63 -6.17
N GLU A 115 -14.28 -5.33 -5.64
CA GLU A 115 -14.18 -5.74 -4.24
C GLU A 115 -12.79 -5.34 -3.70
N VAL A 116 -12.73 -4.82 -2.47
CA VAL A 116 -11.47 -4.51 -1.80
C VAL A 116 -11.16 -5.60 -0.79
N VAL A 117 -9.97 -6.17 -0.89
CA VAL A 117 -9.45 -7.17 0.07
C VAL A 117 -8.29 -6.57 0.83
N PRO A 118 -8.47 -6.23 2.11
CA PRO A 118 -7.40 -5.67 2.93
C PRO A 118 -6.17 -6.56 3.01
N GLY A 119 -5.02 -5.92 3.23
CA GLY A 119 -3.76 -6.60 3.53
C GLY A 119 -3.10 -6.04 4.77
N VAL A 120 -2.14 -6.78 5.34
CA VAL A 120 -1.36 -6.27 6.47
C VAL A 120 -0.45 -5.15 5.98
N THR A 121 -0.67 -3.94 6.48
CA THR A 121 0.14 -2.78 6.08
C THR A 121 1.52 -2.78 6.75
N ALA A 122 2.54 -2.29 6.04
CA ALA A 122 3.92 -2.25 6.53
C ALA A 122 4.09 -1.46 7.84
N GLY A 123 3.27 -0.41 8.05
CA GLY A 123 3.33 0.40 9.27
C GLY A 123 2.87 -0.33 10.54
N VAL A 124 2.24 -1.50 10.40
CA VAL A 124 1.90 -2.39 11.51
C VAL A 124 2.91 -3.55 11.59
N ALA A 125 3.19 -4.17 10.45
CA ALA A 125 4.00 -5.39 10.43
C ALA A 125 5.50 -5.14 10.69
N ALA A 126 6.10 -4.13 10.06
CA ALA A 126 7.53 -3.87 10.22
C ALA A 126 7.91 -3.52 11.66
N PRO A 127 7.19 -2.62 12.37
CA PRO A 127 7.42 -2.41 13.79
C PRO A 127 7.23 -3.68 14.63
N ALA A 128 6.19 -4.47 14.37
CA ALA A 128 5.94 -5.70 15.09
C ALA A 128 7.10 -6.71 14.96
N TYR A 129 7.64 -6.88 13.75
CA TYR A 129 8.81 -7.73 13.51
C TYR A 129 10.09 -7.21 14.18
N ALA A 130 10.19 -5.90 14.37
CA ALA A 130 11.26 -5.27 15.16
C ALA A 130 11.00 -5.31 16.68
N GLY A 131 9.90 -5.89 17.15
CA GLY A 131 9.53 -5.92 18.56
C GLY A 131 9.03 -4.57 19.10
N ILE A 132 8.59 -3.67 18.22
CA ILE A 132 8.13 -2.33 18.58
C ILE A 132 6.61 -2.25 18.40
N PRO A 133 5.82 -2.17 19.49
CA PRO A 133 4.38 -1.97 19.36
C PRO A 133 4.07 -0.53 18.92
N VAL A 134 3.18 -0.35 17.93
CA VAL A 134 2.76 0.99 17.48
C VAL A 134 1.75 1.66 18.42
N THR A 135 1.16 0.90 19.33
CA THR A 135 0.34 1.40 20.44
C THR A 135 0.73 0.70 21.73
N HIS A 136 0.71 1.40 22.85
CA HIS A 136 0.99 0.83 24.15
C HIS A 136 0.08 1.49 25.20
N ARG A 137 -0.39 0.72 26.18
CA ARG A 137 -1.36 1.21 27.17
C ARG A 137 -0.87 2.45 27.91
N ASP A 138 0.42 2.46 28.26
CA ASP A 138 1.00 3.48 29.13
C ASP A 138 1.73 4.58 28.34
N ASP A 139 2.15 4.31 27.06
CA ASP A 139 3.00 5.21 26.30
C ASP A 139 2.31 5.84 25.07
N ALA A 140 1.44 5.08 24.38
CA ALA A 140 0.86 5.54 23.13
C ALA A 140 -0.54 4.96 22.90
N SER A 141 -1.57 5.74 23.25
CA SER A 141 -2.97 5.35 23.04
C SER A 141 -3.49 5.64 21.63
N ALA A 142 -2.66 6.24 20.76
CA ALA A 142 -3.01 6.57 19.38
C ALA A 142 -1.85 6.30 18.44
N VAL A 143 -2.17 6.07 17.16
CA VAL A 143 -1.18 5.95 16.07
C VAL A 143 -1.65 6.75 14.87
N ALA A 144 -0.76 7.50 14.24
CA ALA A 144 -1.01 8.17 12.98
C ALA A 144 -0.09 7.60 11.89
N PHE A 145 -0.68 7.14 10.78
CA PHE A 145 0.04 6.82 9.56
C PHE A 145 0.18 8.07 8.72
N VAL A 146 1.41 8.44 8.40
CA VAL A 146 1.75 9.68 7.71
C VAL A 146 2.65 9.38 6.52
N THR A 147 2.39 10.00 5.36
CA THR A 147 3.33 9.92 4.25
C THR A 147 4.50 10.88 4.49
N GLY A 148 5.72 10.39 4.35
CA GLY A 148 6.93 11.22 4.34
C GLY A 148 7.34 11.67 2.94
N HIS A 149 6.52 11.33 1.93
CA HIS A 149 6.73 11.70 0.54
C HIS A 149 5.44 12.27 -0.02
N GLU A 150 5.32 13.59 0.00
CA GLU A 150 4.26 14.30 -0.72
C GLU A 150 4.69 14.50 -2.18
N ASP A 151 3.71 14.67 -3.05
CA ASP A 151 3.91 14.98 -4.45
C ASP A 151 4.72 16.30 -4.58
N PRO A 152 5.90 16.29 -5.22
CA PRO A 152 6.71 17.49 -5.35
C PRO A 152 6.07 18.57 -6.21
N ASP A 153 5.05 18.22 -7.02
CA ASP A 153 4.33 19.16 -7.89
C ASP A 153 3.18 19.88 -7.17
N LYS A 154 2.93 19.54 -5.88
CA LYS A 154 1.95 20.28 -5.07
C LYS A 154 2.55 21.55 -4.49
N ASP A 155 1.87 22.67 -4.73
CA ASP A 155 2.26 24.01 -4.26
C ASP A 155 2.30 24.14 -2.74
N ALA A 156 1.62 23.25 -2.00
CA ALA A 156 1.57 23.25 -0.54
C ALA A 156 1.48 21.84 0.04
N THR A 157 2.10 21.65 1.20
CA THR A 157 1.94 20.43 1.99
C THR A 157 0.48 20.27 2.47
N MET A 158 -0.05 19.07 2.36
CA MET A 158 -1.35 18.69 2.93
C MET A 158 -1.24 18.34 4.43
N LEU A 159 -0.01 18.23 4.95
CA LEU A 159 0.26 17.81 6.32
C LEU A 159 0.41 19.05 7.24
N ASP A 160 -0.36 19.07 8.30
CA ASP A 160 -0.17 20.01 9.42
C ASP A 160 0.94 19.47 10.34
N TRP A 161 2.18 19.89 10.05
CA TRP A 161 3.36 19.47 10.80
C TRP A 161 3.35 19.94 12.26
N GLU A 162 2.68 21.06 12.58
CA GLU A 162 2.54 21.52 13.96
C GLU A 162 1.58 20.62 14.73
N ALA A 163 0.44 20.25 14.13
CA ALA A 163 -0.49 19.29 14.73
C ALA A 163 0.16 17.91 14.91
N LEU A 164 0.93 17.43 13.91
CA LEU A 164 1.68 16.18 14.00
C LEU A 164 2.76 16.23 15.10
N ALA A 165 3.45 17.34 15.25
CA ALA A 165 4.44 17.51 16.32
C ALA A 165 3.80 17.39 17.71
N ARG A 166 2.58 17.88 17.88
CA ARG A 166 1.80 17.80 19.13
C ARG A 166 0.96 16.54 19.29
N PHE A 167 0.98 15.65 18.28
CA PHE A 167 0.19 14.42 18.32
C PHE A 167 0.63 13.52 19.48
N PRO A 168 -0.28 13.14 20.42
CA PRO A 168 0.07 12.44 21.65
C PRO A 168 0.16 10.92 21.46
N GLY A 169 0.80 10.47 20.37
CA GLY A 169 0.90 9.06 20.03
C GLY A 169 2.04 8.77 19.08
N THR A 170 2.08 7.56 18.59
CA THR A 170 3.12 7.10 17.66
C THR A 170 2.87 7.66 16.26
N LEU A 171 3.88 8.29 15.67
CA LEU A 171 3.90 8.64 14.25
C LEU A 171 4.58 7.53 13.45
N VAL A 172 3.87 6.94 12.51
CA VAL A 172 4.41 5.94 11.58
C VAL A 172 4.55 6.57 10.21
N LEU A 173 5.80 6.84 9.81
CA LEU A 173 6.14 7.57 8.59
C LEU A 173 6.42 6.58 7.44
N TYR A 174 5.58 6.59 6.42
CA TYR A 174 5.80 5.83 5.18
C TYR A 174 6.64 6.63 4.20
N MET A 175 7.53 5.96 3.48
CA MET A 175 8.34 6.58 2.40
C MET A 175 9.19 7.79 2.87
N GLY A 176 9.40 7.93 4.19
CA GLY A 176 10.01 9.11 4.80
C GLY A 176 11.54 9.17 4.74
N VAL A 177 12.23 8.09 4.38
CA VAL A 177 13.70 7.97 4.53
C VAL A 177 14.46 9.08 3.80
N ARG A 178 14.07 9.41 2.57
CA ARG A 178 14.70 10.48 1.78
C ARG A 178 14.55 11.86 2.42
N ASN A 179 13.39 12.10 3.05
CA ASN A 179 13.01 13.39 3.62
C ASN A 179 13.20 13.43 5.14
N LEU A 180 13.81 12.39 5.73
CA LEU A 180 13.93 12.26 7.18
C LEU A 180 14.54 13.50 7.87
N PRO A 181 15.61 14.13 7.35
CA PRO A 181 16.14 15.35 7.96
C PRO A 181 15.12 16.49 8.02
N LEU A 182 14.40 16.72 6.93
CA LEU A 182 13.37 17.76 6.85
C LEU A 182 12.15 17.45 7.74
N ILE A 183 11.75 16.19 7.79
CA ILE A 183 10.65 15.72 8.67
C ILE A 183 11.04 15.97 10.14
N ALA A 184 12.24 15.57 10.53
CA ALA A 184 12.74 15.77 11.89
C ALA A 184 12.83 17.26 12.25
N GLU A 185 13.27 18.11 11.33
CA GLU A 185 13.30 19.56 11.51
C GLU A 185 11.90 20.12 11.74
N ARG A 186 10.92 19.78 10.91
CA ARG A 186 9.53 20.24 11.03
C ARG A 186 8.87 19.81 12.33
N LEU A 187 9.05 18.55 12.72
CA LEU A 187 8.51 18.03 13.99
C LEU A 187 9.12 18.75 15.20
N ARG A 188 10.43 18.97 15.19
CA ARG A 188 11.13 19.71 16.26
C ARG A 188 10.71 21.18 16.31
N ALA A 189 10.59 21.83 15.15
CA ALA A 189 10.09 23.21 15.07
C ALA A 189 8.65 23.34 15.59
N GLY A 190 7.81 22.31 15.40
CA GLY A 190 6.46 22.22 15.95
C GLY A 190 6.40 21.86 17.44
N GLY A 191 7.55 21.64 18.09
CA GLY A 191 7.67 21.42 19.54
C GLY A 191 7.77 19.96 19.97
N ARG A 192 7.99 19.01 19.05
CA ARG A 192 8.23 17.60 19.43
C ARG A 192 9.58 17.47 20.13
N ASP A 193 9.61 16.65 21.21
CA ASP A 193 10.83 16.46 22.01
C ASP A 193 11.93 15.81 21.16
N PRO A 194 13.12 16.43 21.03
CA PRO A 194 14.24 15.85 20.31
C PRO A 194 14.80 14.58 20.98
N GLY A 195 14.49 14.34 22.24
CA GLY A 195 14.86 13.13 22.98
C GLY A 195 13.90 11.96 22.83
N GLU A 196 12.78 12.14 22.10
CA GLU A 196 11.80 11.08 21.90
C GLU A 196 12.40 9.88 21.13
N PRO A 197 12.18 8.64 21.61
CA PRO A 197 12.68 7.46 20.92
C PRO A 197 12.12 7.33 19.50
N ALA A 198 12.99 7.04 18.55
CA ALA A 198 12.61 6.82 17.14
C ALA A 198 13.33 5.59 16.59
N ALA A 199 12.70 4.91 15.65
CA ALA A 199 13.28 3.77 14.94
C ALA A 199 13.12 3.94 13.43
N ALA A 200 14.17 3.60 12.67
CA ALA A 200 14.11 3.42 11.23
C ALA A 200 14.20 1.93 10.94
N ILE A 201 13.19 1.41 10.22
CA ILE A 201 13.10 -0.03 9.92
C ILE A 201 13.21 -0.19 8.40
N GLU A 202 14.25 -0.86 7.96
CA GLU A 202 14.48 -1.22 6.57
C GLU A 202 14.27 -2.73 6.40
N ARG A 203 13.51 -3.12 5.37
CA ARG A 203 13.21 -4.53 5.08
C ARG A 203 12.64 -5.25 6.30
N GLY A 204 11.62 -4.65 6.89
CA GLY A 204 11.07 -5.06 8.17
C GLY A 204 10.22 -6.33 8.15
N THR A 205 10.08 -6.98 6.97
CA THR A 205 9.37 -8.26 6.83
C THR A 205 10.01 -9.09 5.73
#